data_0da64ce8e0bdf10ecfd176fe348a074a
#
_entry.id   0da64ce8e0bdf10ecfd176fe348a074a
#
_cell.length_a   1.000
_cell.length_b   1.000
_cell.length_c   1.000
_cell.angle_alpha   90.00
_cell.angle_beta   90.00
_cell.angle_gamma   90.00
#
_symmetry.space_group_name_H-M   'P 1'
#
loop_
_entity.id
_entity.type
_entity.pdbx_description
1 polymer ?
#
loop_
_entity_poly.entity_id
_entity_poly.type
_entity_poly.pdbx_seq_one_letter_code
_entity_poly.pdbx_strand_id
1 'polypeptide(L)'
;MTAVADRPGAGRAGIAGEALPTPSVALADRPVAFIKAQIDSLRALTEALDALDDAGDGRLTPVRRYLAQRLFAILQDRRANVLPVMLRRAAPEDDADRLADALTAAYDAIQANAEALLAVLPEPGRNRSLPRHVLDPARTLALHLRQMVSLESSVLLPLLRVRLSDADLDLLAAAFQARRENWPYGALAAR
;
A
#
# COMPACT_ATOMS: atom_id res chain seq x y z
N MET A 1 -11.87 8.58 53.47
CA MET A 1 -12.74 8.07 52.39
C MET A 1 -12.39 8.86 51.15
N THR A 2 -11.54 8.31 50.33
CA THR A 2 -11.03 8.97 49.10
C THR A 2 -11.61 8.22 47.91
N ALA A 3 -12.44 8.91 47.16
CA ALA A 3 -13.10 8.35 45.98
C ALA A 3 -12.07 8.20 44.83
N VAL A 4 -11.89 6.98 44.36
CA VAL A 4 -11.11 6.67 43.15
C VAL A 4 -12.00 6.99 41.95
N ALA A 5 -11.57 8.00 41.17
CA ALA A 5 -12.20 8.36 39.91
C ALA A 5 -11.92 7.28 38.87
N ASP A 6 -12.97 6.62 38.46
CA ASP A 6 -13.02 5.67 37.34
C ASP A 6 -12.73 6.43 36.02
N ARG A 7 -11.63 6.11 35.35
CA ARG A 7 -11.32 6.63 34.03
C ARG A 7 -12.10 5.81 33.00
N PRO A 8 -12.97 6.42 32.20
CA PRO A 8 -13.60 5.70 31.10
C PRO A 8 -12.53 5.28 30.10
N GLY A 9 -12.37 3.98 29.93
CA GLY A 9 -11.54 3.39 28.90
C GLY A 9 -11.94 3.94 27.55
N ALA A 10 -10.96 4.55 26.85
CA ALA A 10 -11.13 4.95 25.46
C ALA A 10 -11.41 3.68 24.64
N GLY A 11 -12.69 3.44 24.39
CA GLY A 11 -13.15 2.36 23.52
C GLY A 11 -12.51 2.55 22.15
N ARG A 12 -11.67 1.60 21.74
CA ARG A 12 -11.32 1.40 20.35
C ARG A 12 -12.64 1.14 19.61
N ALA A 13 -13.20 2.19 19.02
CA ALA A 13 -14.33 2.06 18.10
C ALA A 13 -13.86 1.15 16.96
N GLY A 14 -14.43 -0.05 16.91
CA GLY A 14 -14.13 -1.04 15.90
C GLY A 14 -14.48 -0.47 14.53
N ILE A 15 -13.47 -0.29 13.67
CA ILE A 15 -13.63 0.05 12.25
C ILE A 15 -14.07 -1.23 11.53
N ALA A 16 -15.27 -1.69 11.80
CA ALA A 16 -15.87 -2.80 11.07
C ALA A 16 -16.42 -2.23 9.74
N GLY A 17 -15.85 -2.66 8.62
CA GLY A 17 -16.40 -2.40 7.29
C GLY A 17 -15.96 -1.13 6.58
N GLU A 18 -15.07 -0.31 7.15
CA GLU A 18 -14.57 0.88 6.48
C GLU A 18 -13.59 0.51 5.35
N ALA A 19 -13.78 1.13 4.17
CA ALA A 19 -12.92 0.93 3.02
C ALA A 19 -11.50 1.42 3.36
N LEU A 20 -10.47 0.65 2.98
CA LEU A 20 -9.08 1.09 3.11
C LEU A 20 -8.86 2.40 2.33
N PRO A 21 -8.11 3.36 2.89
CA PRO A 21 -7.87 4.65 2.26
C PRO A 21 -7.25 4.45 0.88
N THR A 22 -7.81 5.15 -0.09
CA THR A 22 -7.34 5.11 -1.47
C THR A 22 -6.86 6.51 -1.86
N PRO A 23 -5.65 6.65 -2.40
CA PRO A 23 -5.17 7.93 -2.90
C PRO A 23 -6.15 8.52 -3.91
N SER A 24 -6.50 9.79 -3.75
CA SER A 24 -7.33 10.49 -4.72
C SER A 24 -6.60 10.58 -6.06
N VAL A 25 -7.31 10.29 -7.15
CA VAL A 25 -6.78 10.44 -8.52
C VAL A 25 -6.41 11.90 -8.81
N ALA A 26 -7.08 12.86 -8.18
CA ALA A 26 -6.77 14.29 -8.28
C ALA A 26 -5.36 14.64 -7.75
N LEU A 27 -4.69 13.74 -7.00
CA LEU A 27 -3.29 13.93 -6.60
C LEU A 27 -2.30 13.48 -7.67
N ALA A 28 -2.74 12.81 -8.74
CA ALA A 28 -1.85 12.31 -9.78
C ALA A 28 -1.12 13.44 -10.54
N ASP A 29 -1.66 14.65 -10.55
CA ASP A 29 -1.01 15.88 -11.05
C ASP A 29 0.17 16.36 -10.17
N ARG A 30 0.29 15.82 -8.96
CA ARG A 30 1.38 16.09 -8.01
C ARG A 30 2.08 14.78 -7.62
N PRO A 31 2.96 14.23 -8.47
CA PRO A 31 3.46 12.85 -8.36
C PRO A 31 4.06 12.49 -7.01
N VAL A 32 4.86 13.37 -6.42
CA VAL A 32 5.48 13.12 -5.11
C VAL A 32 4.43 13.03 -3.99
N ALA A 33 3.40 13.89 -4.04
CA ALA A 33 2.29 13.84 -3.10
C ALA A 33 1.43 12.59 -3.31
N PHE A 34 1.23 12.18 -4.56
CA PHE A 34 0.52 10.97 -4.91
C PHE A 34 1.26 9.71 -4.43
N ILE A 35 2.58 9.64 -4.65
CA ILE A 35 3.45 8.57 -4.13
C ILE A 35 3.35 8.49 -2.60
N LYS A 36 3.42 9.65 -1.92
CA LYS A 36 3.24 9.70 -0.46
C LYS A 36 1.88 9.15 -0.01
N ALA A 37 0.81 9.56 -0.66
CA ALA A 37 -0.54 9.08 -0.36
C ALA A 37 -0.69 7.56 -0.61
N GLN A 38 -0.01 7.01 -1.62
CA GLN A 38 0.07 5.57 -1.84
C GLN A 38 0.81 4.86 -0.70
N ILE A 39 1.92 5.42 -0.22
CA ILE A 39 2.66 4.89 0.94
C ILE A 39 1.77 4.87 2.19
N ASP A 40 1.02 5.95 2.45
CA ASP A 40 0.10 6.02 3.59
C ASP A 40 -1.04 4.99 3.48
N SER A 41 -1.54 4.77 2.26
CA SER A 41 -2.51 3.72 1.95
C SER A 41 -1.96 2.30 2.18
N LEU A 42 -0.69 2.05 1.85
CA LEU A 42 -0.02 0.77 2.11
C LEU A 42 0.22 0.53 3.61
N ARG A 43 0.45 1.58 4.42
CA ARG A 43 0.48 1.47 5.89
C ARG A 43 -0.86 1.01 6.44
N ALA A 44 -1.96 1.61 5.97
CA ALA A 44 -3.29 1.20 6.38
C ALA A 44 -3.61 -0.24 5.98
N LEU A 45 -3.16 -0.70 4.79
CA LEU A 45 -3.25 -2.11 4.41
C LEU A 45 -2.46 -3.00 5.38
N THR A 46 -1.24 -2.60 5.76
CA THR A 46 -0.41 -3.36 6.71
C THR A 46 -1.11 -3.52 8.05
N GLU A 47 -1.68 -2.44 8.60
CA GLU A 47 -2.45 -2.46 9.84
C GLU A 47 -3.70 -3.34 9.73
N ALA A 48 -4.38 -3.30 8.58
CA ALA A 48 -5.55 -4.16 8.33
C ALA A 48 -5.18 -5.65 8.26
N LEU A 49 -4.03 -6.00 7.65
CA LEU A 49 -3.52 -7.37 7.59
C LEU A 49 -3.13 -7.90 8.98
N ASP A 50 -2.47 -7.08 9.81
CA ASP A 50 -2.11 -7.44 11.18
C ASP A 50 -3.36 -7.67 12.06
N ALA A 51 -4.43 -6.95 11.78
CA ALA A 51 -5.67 -7.00 12.53
C ALA A 51 -6.66 -8.08 12.04
N LEU A 52 -6.27 -8.94 11.08
CA LEU A 52 -7.14 -10.01 10.59
C LEU A 52 -7.42 -11.09 11.65
N ASP A 53 -6.56 -11.28 12.64
CA ASP A 53 -6.71 -12.25 13.73
C ASP A 53 -7.96 -11.98 14.60
N ASP A 54 -8.27 -10.70 14.83
CA ASP A 54 -9.27 -10.26 15.81
C ASP A 54 -10.62 -9.92 15.16
N ALA A 55 -10.67 -9.88 13.85
CA ALA A 55 -11.83 -9.37 13.13
C ALA A 55 -12.48 -10.50 12.34
N GLY A 56 -13.67 -10.84 12.71
CA GLY A 56 -14.56 -11.55 11.80
C GLY A 56 -14.60 -10.89 10.40
N ASP A 57 -15.43 -11.38 9.52
CA ASP A 57 -15.55 -11.04 8.08
C ASP A 57 -15.46 -9.56 7.67
N GLY A 58 -15.70 -8.61 8.58
CA GLY A 58 -15.77 -7.19 8.26
C GLY A 58 -14.51 -6.59 7.63
N ARG A 59 -13.32 -7.14 7.92
CA ARG A 59 -12.04 -6.64 7.38
C ARG A 59 -11.55 -7.38 6.15
N LEU A 60 -12.04 -8.58 5.90
CA LEU A 60 -11.62 -9.39 4.74
C LEU A 60 -11.97 -8.72 3.40
N THR A 61 -13.19 -8.21 3.28
CA THR A 61 -13.65 -7.56 2.04
C THR A 61 -12.83 -6.35 1.64
N PRO A 62 -12.54 -5.38 2.55
CA PRO A 62 -11.63 -4.28 2.25
C PRO A 62 -10.22 -4.73 1.86
N VAL A 63 -9.63 -5.68 2.58
CA VAL A 63 -8.29 -6.21 2.29
C VAL A 63 -8.28 -6.89 0.92
N ARG A 64 -9.21 -7.82 0.65
CA ARG A 64 -9.32 -8.51 -0.63
C ARG A 64 -9.46 -7.55 -1.80
N ARG A 65 -10.34 -6.54 -1.67
CA ARG A 65 -10.54 -5.51 -2.68
C ARG A 65 -9.27 -4.71 -2.92
N TYR A 66 -8.58 -4.31 -1.86
CA TYR A 66 -7.35 -3.54 -1.98
C TYR A 66 -6.25 -4.34 -2.69
N LEU A 67 -6.02 -5.58 -2.28
CA LEU A 67 -5.05 -6.47 -2.90
C LEU A 67 -5.35 -6.65 -4.41
N ALA A 68 -6.60 -7.00 -4.75
CA ALA A 68 -6.98 -7.30 -6.12
C ALA A 68 -6.98 -6.06 -7.04
N GLN A 69 -7.28 -4.86 -6.51
CA GLN A 69 -7.56 -3.69 -7.34
C GLN A 69 -6.51 -2.57 -7.24
N ARG A 70 -5.74 -2.50 -6.14
CA ARG A 70 -4.88 -1.34 -5.87
C ARG A 70 -3.42 -1.69 -5.76
N LEU A 71 -3.07 -2.74 -5.01
CA LEU A 71 -1.69 -3.07 -4.72
C LEU A 71 -0.86 -3.24 -6.00
N PHE A 72 -1.33 -4.05 -6.94
CA PHE A 72 -0.59 -4.31 -8.19
C PHE A 72 -0.40 -3.05 -9.05
N ALA A 73 -1.39 -2.14 -9.06
CA ALA A 73 -1.25 -0.86 -9.74
C ALA A 73 -0.15 0.00 -9.12
N ILE A 74 -0.05 0.03 -7.78
CA ILE A 74 0.99 0.76 -7.07
C ILE A 74 2.37 0.17 -7.40
N LEU A 75 2.52 -1.16 -7.34
CA LEU A 75 3.78 -1.82 -7.66
C LEU A 75 4.20 -1.56 -9.12
N GLN A 76 3.23 -1.57 -10.04
CA GLN A 76 3.49 -1.28 -11.46
C GLN A 76 3.90 0.19 -11.67
N ASP A 77 3.29 1.15 -10.97
CA ASP A 77 3.74 2.56 -11.00
C ASP A 77 5.20 2.69 -10.57
N ARG A 78 5.59 1.97 -9.52
CA ARG A 78 6.98 1.99 -9.03
C ARG A 78 7.95 1.45 -10.05
N ARG A 79 7.68 0.25 -10.57
CA ARG A 79 8.56 -0.44 -11.52
C ARG A 79 8.67 0.29 -12.85
N ALA A 80 7.52 0.65 -13.44
CA ALA A 80 7.48 1.17 -14.81
C ALA A 80 7.80 2.67 -14.90
N ASN A 81 7.56 3.43 -13.85
CA ASN A 81 7.66 4.89 -13.92
C ASN A 81 8.65 5.46 -12.91
N VAL A 82 8.51 5.14 -11.62
CA VAL A 82 9.27 5.82 -10.56
C VAL A 82 10.73 5.42 -10.56
N LEU A 83 11.04 4.11 -10.54
CA LEU A 83 12.43 3.64 -10.52
C LEU A 83 13.24 4.08 -11.76
N PRO A 84 12.72 3.97 -13.01
CA PRO A 84 13.45 4.42 -14.16
C PRO A 84 13.76 5.93 -14.15
N VAL A 85 12.86 6.76 -13.66
CA VAL A 85 13.10 8.21 -13.55
C VAL A 85 14.12 8.48 -12.46
N MET A 86 14.00 7.85 -11.30
CA MET A 86 14.97 7.95 -10.20
C MET A 86 16.39 7.61 -10.68
N LEU A 87 16.58 6.47 -11.33
CA LEU A 87 17.88 6.02 -11.82
C LEU A 87 18.51 7.00 -12.82
N ARG A 88 17.70 7.61 -13.70
CA ARG A 88 18.23 8.62 -14.65
C ARG A 88 18.69 9.91 -13.98
N ARG A 89 18.17 10.25 -12.81
CA ARG A 89 18.39 11.52 -12.11
C ARG A 89 19.27 11.41 -10.88
N ALA A 90 19.55 10.21 -10.44
CA ALA A 90 20.41 9.96 -9.30
C ALA A 90 21.83 10.44 -9.58
N ALA A 91 22.47 10.99 -8.56
CA ALA A 91 23.90 11.28 -8.57
C ALA A 91 24.69 10.03 -8.12
N PRO A 92 25.98 9.92 -8.43
CA PRO A 92 26.80 8.76 -8.06
C PRO A 92 26.79 8.44 -6.56
N GLU A 93 26.66 9.46 -5.73
CA GLU A 93 26.62 9.33 -4.26
C GLU A 93 25.29 8.81 -3.71
N ASP A 94 24.23 8.73 -4.52
CA ASP A 94 22.89 8.32 -4.07
C ASP A 94 22.75 6.78 -3.93
N ASP A 95 23.72 5.99 -4.42
CA ASP A 95 23.67 4.51 -4.44
C ASP A 95 22.35 3.98 -5.03
N ALA A 96 21.89 4.64 -6.09
CA ALA A 96 20.54 4.46 -6.64
C ALA A 96 20.30 3.07 -7.25
N ASP A 97 21.33 2.45 -7.82
CA ASP A 97 21.25 1.10 -8.37
C ASP A 97 20.95 0.08 -7.26
N ARG A 98 21.67 0.18 -6.14
CA ARG A 98 21.43 -0.68 -4.98
C ARG A 98 20.03 -0.46 -4.38
N LEU A 99 19.58 0.78 -4.32
CA LEU A 99 18.22 1.10 -3.87
C LEU A 99 17.17 0.49 -4.81
N ALA A 100 17.38 0.62 -6.13
CA ALA A 100 16.48 0.07 -7.15
C ALA A 100 16.40 -1.46 -7.07
N ASP A 101 17.54 -2.14 -6.90
CA ASP A 101 17.59 -3.60 -6.72
C ASP A 101 16.84 -4.04 -5.47
N ALA A 102 17.07 -3.37 -4.34
CA ALA A 102 16.40 -3.68 -3.08
C ALA A 102 14.88 -3.46 -3.17
N LEU A 103 14.44 -2.37 -3.80
CA LEU A 103 13.02 -2.09 -4.01
C LEU A 103 12.38 -3.07 -4.98
N THR A 104 13.08 -3.45 -6.07
CA THR A 104 12.58 -4.43 -7.04
C THR A 104 12.36 -5.78 -6.37
N ALA A 105 13.34 -6.27 -5.61
CA ALA A 105 13.20 -7.51 -4.85
C ALA A 105 12.04 -7.45 -3.83
N ALA A 106 11.85 -6.30 -3.16
CA ALA A 106 10.74 -6.11 -2.24
C ALA A 106 9.38 -6.14 -2.98
N TYR A 107 9.27 -5.49 -4.13
CA TYR A 107 8.04 -5.50 -4.94
C TYR A 107 7.70 -6.90 -5.45
N ASP A 108 8.69 -7.70 -5.86
CA ASP A 108 8.49 -9.08 -6.31
C ASP A 108 8.00 -9.97 -5.16
N ALA A 109 8.62 -9.85 -3.99
CA ALA A 109 8.19 -10.58 -2.79
C ALA A 109 6.76 -10.19 -2.37
N ILE A 110 6.42 -8.89 -2.37
CA ILE A 110 5.08 -8.41 -2.05
C ILE A 110 4.06 -8.94 -3.06
N GLN A 111 4.37 -8.90 -4.34
CA GLN A 111 3.48 -9.41 -5.38
C GLN A 111 3.19 -10.90 -5.18
N ALA A 112 4.23 -11.71 -5.03
CA ALA A 112 4.09 -13.16 -4.83
C ALA A 112 3.27 -13.50 -3.57
N ASN A 113 3.52 -12.80 -2.45
CA ASN A 113 2.78 -13.01 -1.20
C ASN A 113 1.32 -12.53 -1.30
N ALA A 114 1.05 -11.44 -2.03
CA ALA A 114 -0.31 -10.96 -2.25
C ALA A 114 -1.12 -11.94 -3.12
N GLU A 115 -0.52 -12.49 -4.17
CA GLU A 115 -1.13 -13.52 -5.01
C GLU A 115 -1.43 -14.79 -4.21
N ALA A 116 -0.46 -15.27 -3.41
CA ALA A 116 -0.63 -16.41 -2.53
C ALA A 116 -1.75 -16.20 -1.49
N LEU A 117 -1.81 -15.01 -0.88
CA LEU A 117 -2.88 -14.66 0.06
C LEU A 117 -4.24 -14.62 -0.62
N LEU A 118 -4.35 -13.98 -1.80
CA LEU A 118 -5.60 -13.91 -2.56
C LEU A 118 -6.16 -15.28 -2.92
N ALA A 119 -5.27 -16.25 -3.19
CA ALA A 119 -5.66 -17.62 -3.53
C ALA A 119 -6.29 -18.38 -2.35
N VAL A 120 -5.96 -18.01 -1.11
CA VAL A 120 -6.45 -18.71 0.11
C VAL A 120 -7.46 -17.90 0.92
N LEU A 121 -7.67 -16.61 0.59
CA LEU A 121 -8.67 -15.78 1.27
C LEU A 121 -10.08 -16.35 1.05
N PRO A 122 -10.83 -16.63 2.14
CA PRO A 122 -12.21 -17.13 2.03
C PRO A 122 -13.14 -16.07 1.43
N GLU A 123 -14.24 -16.52 0.85
CA GLU A 123 -15.31 -15.61 0.44
C GLU A 123 -15.93 -14.91 1.67
N PRO A 124 -16.27 -13.61 1.55
CA PRO A 124 -16.93 -12.86 2.62
C PRO A 124 -18.28 -13.48 3.01
N GLY A 125 -18.64 -13.42 4.28
CA GLY A 125 -19.99 -13.78 4.74
C GLY A 125 -20.10 -14.91 5.77
N ARG A 126 -19.00 -15.36 6.35
CA ARG A 126 -19.00 -16.33 7.45
C ARG A 126 -18.16 -15.84 8.61
N ASN A 127 -18.82 -15.43 9.68
CA ASN A 127 -18.23 -14.97 10.94
C ASN A 127 -17.45 -16.11 11.62
N ARG A 128 -16.20 -16.37 11.18
CA ARG A 128 -15.30 -17.40 11.72
C ARG A 128 -13.92 -16.83 11.91
N SER A 129 -13.24 -17.28 12.95
CA SER A 129 -11.79 -17.05 13.08
C SER A 129 -11.08 -17.60 11.86
N LEU A 130 -10.14 -16.81 11.32
CA LEU A 130 -9.38 -17.21 10.14
C LEU A 130 -8.40 -18.33 10.49
N PRO A 131 -8.29 -19.37 9.65
CA PRO A 131 -7.35 -20.45 9.87
C PRO A 131 -5.91 -19.98 9.63
N ARG A 132 -4.94 -20.65 10.25
CA ARG A 132 -3.51 -20.30 10.15
C ARG A 132 -2.99 -20.20 8.72
N HIS A 133 -3.47 -21.06 7.82
CA HIS A 133 -3.05 -21.03 6.42
C HIS A 133 -3.47 -19.73 5.66
N VAL A 134 -4.35 -18.92 6.24
CA VAL A 134 -4.70 -17.57 5.77
C VAL A 134 -3.89 -16.52 6.54
N LEU A 135 -3.77 -16.69 7.87
CA LEU A 135 -3.11 -15.71 8.74
C LEU A 135 -1.60 -15.63 8.51
N ASP A 136 -0.93 -16.77 8.28
CA ASP A 136 0.52 -16.80 8.07
C ASP A 136 0.94 -16.05 6.79
N PRO A 137 0.31 -16.27 5.61
CA PRO A 137 0.54 -15.44 4.43
C PRO A 137 0.20 -13.95 4.64
N ALA A 138 -0.85 -13.63 5.38
CA ALA A 138 -1.22 -12.24 5.67
C ALA A 138 -0.13 -11.53 6.51
N ARG A 139 0.39 -12.18 7.53
CA ARG A 139 1.50 -11.67 8.37
C ARG A 139 2.79 -11.51 7.58
N THR A 140 3.10 -12.48 6.71
CA THR A 140 4.28 -12.41 5.82
C THR A 140 4.16 -11.22 4.87
N LEU A 141 3.01 -11.03 4.26
CA LEU A 141 2.75 -9.86 3.40
C LEU A 141 2.86 -8.54 4.19
N ALA A 142 2.28 -8.48 5.39
CA ALA A 142 2.37 -7.31 6.26
C ALA A 142 3.83 -6.96 6.62
N LEU A 143 4.67 -7.96 6.87
CA LEU A 143 6.09 -7.76 7.13
C LEU A 143 6.81 -7.15 5.92
N HIS A 144 6.64 -7.71 4.73
CA HIS A 144 7.27 -7.20 3.50
C HIS A 144 6.78 -5.79 3.15
N LEU A 145 5.48 -5.52 3.28
CA LEU A 145 4.91 -4.18 3.09
C LEU A 145 5.54 -3.17 4.05
N ARG A 146 5.73 -3.53 5.32
CA ARG A 146 6.33 -2.67 6.34
C ARG A 146 7.77 -2.29 6.00
N GLN A 147 8.55 -3.28 5.56
CA GLN A 147 9.95 -3.08 5.14
C GLN A 147 10.03 -2.17 3.91
N MET A 148 9.23 -2.44 2.88
CA MET A 148 9.17 -1.63 1.66
C MET A 148 8.72 -0.19 1.98
N VAL A 149 7.64 -0.01 2.73
CA VAL A 149 7.11 1.31 3.12
C VAL A 149 8.15 2.10 3.91
N SER A 150 8.93 1.45 4.79
CA SER A 150 10.03 2.08 5.49
C SER A 150 11.09 2.58 4.52
N LEU A 151 11.54 1.73 3.59
CA LEU A 151 12.55 2.09 2.59
C LEU A 151 12.08 3.20 1.65
N GLU A 152 10.83 3.11 1.14
CA GLU A 152 10.24 4.16 0.30
C GLU A 152 10.13 5.50 1.05
N SER A 153 9.72 5.48 2.31
CA SER A 153 9.52 6.70 3.09
C SER A 153 10.83 7.38 3.48
N SER A 154 11.84 6.59 3.85
CA SER A 154 13.11 7.11 4.40
C SER A 154 14.16 7.40 3.35
N VAL A 155 14.10 6.75 2.17
CA VAL A 155 15.13 6.88 1.14
C VAL A 155 14.54 7.34 -0.19
N LEU A 156 13.61 6.55 -0.77
CA LEU A 156 13.08 6.84 -2.11
C LEU A 156 12.39 8.21 -2.16
N LEU A 157 11.44 8.48 -1.27
CA LEU A 157 10.65 9.71 -1.31
C LEU A 157 11.49 10.99 -1.11
N PRO A 158 12.46 11.06 -0.18
CA PRO A 158 13.41 12.15 -0.09
C PRO A 158 14.25 12.32 -1.36
N LEU A 159 14.76 11.22 -1.92
CA LEU A 159 15.58 11.25 -3.14
C LEU A 159 14.80 11.83 -4.32
N LEU A 160 13.56 11.40 -4.54
CA LEU A 160 12.69 11.95 -5.60
C LEU A 160 12.48 13.46 -5.45
N ARG A 161 12.33 13.96 -4.22
CA ARG A 161 12.14 15.40 -3.96
C ARG A 161 13.35 16.24 -4.32
N VAL A 162 14.54 15.67 -4.20
CA VAL A 162 15.81 16.40 -4.44
C VAL A 162 16.24 16.29 -5.90
N ARG A 163 15.98 15.16 -6.55
CA ARG A 163 16.56 14.84 -7.86
C ARG A 163 15.62 15.07 -9.05
N LEU A 164 14.30 15.02 -8.85
CA LEU A 164 13.37 15.19 -9.98
C LEU A 164 13.24 16.66 -10.39
N SER A 165 13.30 16.89 -11.70
CA SER A 165 12.95 18.17 -12.32
C SER A 165 11.44 18.27 -12.55
N ASP A 166 10.94 19.48 -12.84
CA ASP A 166 9.54 19.72 -13.19
C ASP A 166 9.12 18.86 -14.40
N ALA A 167 9.99 18.72 -15.42
CA ALA A 167 9.71 17.87 -16.57
C ALA A 167 9.58 16.37 -16.21
N ASP A 168 10.33 15.88 -15.22
CA ASP A 168 10.19 14.51 -14.72
C ASP A 168 8.87 14.35 -13.94
N LEU A 169 8.47 15.36 -13.19
CA LEU A 169 7.20 15.37 -12.48
C LEU A 169 6.02 15.36 -13.45
N ASP A 170 6.07 16.15 -14.53
CA ASP A 170 5.04 16.15 -15.58
C ASP A 170 4.92 14.79 -16.26
N LEU A 171 6.05 14.14 -16.58
CA LEU A 171 6.07 12.78 -17.14
C LEU A 171 5.45 11.75 -16.18
N LEU A 172 5.78 11.82 -14.90
CA LEU A 172 5.19 10.93 -13.89
C LEU A 172 3.69 11.18 -13.72
N ALA A 173 3.26 12.45 -13.71
CA ALA A 173 1.85 12.82 -13.63
C ALA A 173 1.05 12.20 -14.79
N ALA A 174 1.52 12.40 -16.02
CA ALA A 174 0.90 11.82 -17.21
C ALA A 174 0.83 10.29 -17.16
N ALA A 175 1.91 9.63 -16.72
CA ALA A 175 1.95 8.18 -16.60
C ALA A 175 0.96 7.64 -15.54
N PHE A 176 0.84 8.33 -14.41
CA PHE A 176 -0.11 7.96 -13.35
C PHE A 176 -1.57 8.16 -13.79
N GLN A 177 -1.87 9.24 -14.48
CA GLN A 177 -3.20 9.51 -15.03
C GLN A 177 -3.58 8.46 -16.08
N ALA A 178 -2.74 8.22 -17.08
CA ALA A 178 -2.98 7.25 -18.14
C ALA A 178 -3.24 5.84 -17.60
N ARG A 179 -2.53 5.43 -16.54
CA ARG A 179 -2.74 4.12 -15.91
C ARG A 179 -4.11 4.06 -15.22
N ARG A 180 -4.58 5.15 -14.60
CA ARG A 180 -5.89 5.18 -13.91
C ARG A 180 -7.05 5.18 -14.89
N GLU A 181 -6.91 5.83 -16.01
CA GLU A 181 -7.90 5.83 -17.08
C GLU A 181 -8.05 4.45 -17.74
N ASN A 182 -6.94 3.75 -17.93
CA ASN A 182 -6.89 2.46 -18.61
C ASN A 182 -6.96 1.24 -17.66
N TRP A 183 -7.11 1.46 -16.34
CA TRP A 183 -7.14 0.36 -15.38
C TRP A 183 -8.51 -0.32 -15.38
N PRO A 184 -8.59 -1.65 -15.66
CA PRO A 184 -9.86 -2.34 -15.88
C PRO A 184 -10.80 -2.35 -14.66
N TYR A 185 -10.29 -1.98 -13.48
CA TYR A 185 -11.07 -1.94 -12.22
C TYR A 185 -11.61 -0.56 -11.85
N GLY A 186 -11.29 0.49 -12.60
CA GLY A 186 -11.87 1.83 -12.41
C GLY A 186 -13.37 1.87 -12.69
N ALA A 187 -13.86 1.01 -13.57
CA ALA A 187 -15.27 0.90 -13.94
C ALA A 187 -16.14 0.18 -12.89
N LEU A 188 -15.56 -0.60 -11.97
CA LEU A 188 -16.30 -1.36 -10.94
C LEU A 188 -16.54 -0.56 -9.64
N ALA A 189 -15.87 0.57 -9.46
CA ALA A 189 -16.05 1.43 -8.28
C ALA A 189 -17.23 2.42 -8.42
N ALA A 190 -17.89 2.46 -9.57
CA ALA A 190 -19.01 3.36 -9.87
C ALA A 190 -20.38 2.64 -9.93
N ARG A 191 -20.48 1.41 -9.43
CA ARG A 191 -21.77 0.70 -9.27
C ARG A 191 -22.04 0.34 -7.83
#